data_647da1a00a7a8dfe916b455d6aa67562
#
_entry.id   647da1a00a7a8dfe916b455d6aa67562
#
_cell.length_a   1.000
_cell.length_b   1.000
_cell.length_c   1.000
_cell.angle_alpha   90.00
_cell.angle_beta   90.00
_cell.angle_gamma   90.00
#
_symmetry.space_group_name_H-M   'P 1'
#
loop_
_entity.id
_entity.type
_entity.pdbx_description
1 polymer ?
#
loop_
_entity_poly.entity_id
_entity_poly.type
_entity_poly.pdbx_seq_one_letter_code
_entity_poly.pdbx_strand_id
1 'polypeptide(L)'
;MEPRIETLAEKKLVGNRMLMSLSDNKTAELWRNFMPGRKEIKNSIGTELYSVQVYHQLYFTNFNPNTEFEKWVTIEVMDFDAVPNEMETIILIGGLYAVFLHKGSNTDNKTFQYIFTTWLPNSDYLLDERPHFEILGEKYKNGESDSEEEIWIPIKRKV
;
A
#
# COMPACT_ATOMS: atom_id res chain seq x y z
N MET A 1 -12.79 -14.46 -6.84
CA MET A 1 -12.56 -13.18 -6.14
C MET A 1 -12.59 -12.04 -7.14
N GLU A 2 -13.59 -11.20 -7.03
CA GLU A 2 -13.75 -10.08 -7.95
C GLU A 2 -13.43 -8.77 -7.24
N PRO A 3 -12.57 -7.93 -7.82
CA PRO A 3 -12.32 -6.62 -7.26
C PRO A 3 -13.45 -5.65 -7.61
N ARG A 4 -13.56 -4.57 -6.85
CA ARG A 4 -14.28 -3.41 -7.33
C ARG A 4 -13.30 -2.49 -8.04
N ILE A 5 -13.76 -1.76 -9.02
CA ILE A 5 -12.93 -0.81 -9.77
C ILE A 5 -13.31 0.59 -9.29
N GLU A 6 -12.33 1.34 -8.81
CA GLU A 6 -12.56 2.67 -8.27
C GLU A 6 -11.60 3.71 -8.85
N THR A 7 -12.08 4.92 -8.93
CA THR A 7 -11.25 6.08 -9.25
C THR A 7 -10.86 6.76 -7.94
N LEU A 8 -9.56 6.79 -7.65
CA LEU A 8 -9.05 7.41 -6.44
C LEU A 8 -8.84 8.90 -6.69
N ALA A 9 -9.32 9.75 -5.77
CA ALA A 9 -8.92 11.14 -5.71
C ALA A 9 -7.55 11.22 -5.03
N GLU A 10 -6.75 12.23 -5.39
CA GLU A 10 -5.44 12.45 -4.78
C GLU A 10 -5.54 12.50 -3.25
N LYS A 11 -4.56 11.88 -2.58
CA LYS A 11 -4.47 11.89 -1.11
C LYS A 11 -3.09 12.37 -0.68
N LYS A 12 -3.06 13.09 0.44
CA LYS A 12 -1.81 13.52 1.09
C LYS A 12 -1.55 12.61 2.27
N LEU A 13 -0.38 12.00 2.31
CA LEU A 13 0.00 11.04 3.36
C LEU A 13 1.26 11.50 4.06
N VAL A 14 1.33 11.23 5.38
CA VAL A 14 2.50 11.52 6.21
C VAL A 14 2.89 10.26 6.97
N GLY A 15 4.17 9.94 6.99
CA GLY A 15 4.67 8.80 7.76
C GLY A 15 6.13 8.53 7.56
N ASN A 16 6.50 7.27 7.69
CA ASN A 16 7.89 6.81 7.56
C ASN A 16 8.03 5.86 6.37
N ARG A 17 9.23 5.82 5.82
CA ARG A 17 9.55 4.91 4.71
C ARG A 17 10.88 4.21 4.93
N MET A 18 11.04 3.07 4.27
CA MET A 18 12.30 2.33 4.22
C MET A 18 12.44 1.65 2.88
N LEU A 19 13.67 1.55 2.39
CA LEU A 19 13.99 0.67 1.27
C LEU A 19 14.11 -0.75 1.80
N MET A 20 13.52 -1.69 1.09
CA MET A 20 13.57 -3.11 1.46
C MET A 20 13.35 -3.99 0.23
N SER A 21 13.51 -5.29 0.40
CA SER A 21 13.17 -6.26 -0.63
C SER A 21 12.38 -7.40 0.02
N LEU A 22 11.80 -8.27 -0.80
CA LEU A 22 11.10 -9.44 -0.26
C LEU A 22 12.05 -10.37 0.48
N SER A 23 13.30 -10.49 0.00
CA SER A 23 14.32 -11.31 0.67
C SER A 23 14.93 -10.64 1.90
N ASP A 24 14.83 -9.32 2.00
CA ASP A 24 15.28 -8.53 3.16
C ASP A 24 14.15 -7.62 3.59
N ASN A 25 13.13 -8.22 4.18
CA ASN A 25 11.89 -7.55 4.54
C ASN A 25 12.04 -6.83 5.88
N LYS A 26 11.94 -5.51 5.85
CA LYS A 26 12.11 -4.63 7.01
C LYS A 26 10.78 -4.05 7.51
N THR A 27 9.67 -4.67 7.15
CA THR A 27 8.34 -4.17 7.51
C THR A 27 8.18 -4.00 9.02
N ALA A 28 8.62 -4.97 9.81
CA ALA A 28 8.50 -4.88 11.27
C ALA A 28 9.29 -3.69 11.84
N GLU A 29 10.49 -3.43 11.32
CA GLU A 29 11.29 -2.28 11.72
C GLU A 29 10.61 -0.97 11.34
N LEU A 30 10.04 -0.89 10.14
CA LEU A 30 9.31 0.29 9.68
C LEU A 30 8.14 0.62 10.62
N TRP A 31 7.37 -0.37 11.01
CA TRP A 31 6.26 -0.20 11.95
C TRP A 31 6.73 0.25 13.33
N ARG A 32 7.81 -0.35 13.83
CA ARG A 32 8.39 0.05 15.12
C ARG A 32 8.86 1.50 15.11
N ASN A 33 9.35 1.98 13.97
CA ASN A 33 9.79 3.38 13.83
C ASN A 33 8.60 4.33 13.77
N PHE A 34 7.51 3.92 13.13
CA PHE A 34 6.36 4.80 12.89
C PHE A 34 5.41 4.90 14.08
N MET A 35 5.04 3.77 14.68
CA MET A 35 3.92 3.74 15.66
C MET A 35 4.10 4.65 16.87
N PRO A 36 5.31 4.78 17.47
CA PRO A 36 5.46 5.70 18.61
C PRO A 36 5.16 7.15 18.29
N GLY A 37 5.41 7.59 17.04
CA GLY A 37 5.17 8.97 16.62
C GLY A 37 3.81 9.22 16.01
N ARG A 38 2.97 8.21 15.86
CA ARG A 38 1.67 8.33 15.20
C ARG A 38 0.81 9.44 15.77
N LYS A 39 0.77 9.56 17.08
CA LYS A 39 -0.05 10.56 17.78
C LYS A 39 0.43 12.00 17.57
N GLU A 40 1.64 12.20 17.06
CA GLU A 40 2.17 13.53 16.76
C GLU A 40 1.55 14.12 15.50
N ILE A 41 0.88 13.31 14.70
CA ILE A 41 0.17 13.78 13.50
C ILE A 41 -1.17 14.34 13.96
N LYS A 42 -1.36 15.67 13.82
CA LYS A 42 -2.51 16.38 14.41
C LYS A 42 -3.67 16.62 13.44
N ASN A 43 -3.41 16.59 12.14
CA ASN A 43 -4.40 16.92 11.13
C ASN A 43 -4.80 15.72 10.29
N SER A 44 -4.84 14.53 10.92
CA SER A 44 -5.22 13.31 10.23
C SER A 44 -6.70 13.31 9.82
N ILE A 45 -6.96 12.67 8.68
CA ILE A 45 -8.30 12.38 8.20
C ILE A 45 -8.56 10.90 8.48
N GLY A 46 -9.50 10.60 9.40
CA GLY A 46 -9.80 9.23 9.79
C GLY A 46 -8.71 8.58 10.62
N THR A 47 -8.84 7.28 10.83
CA THR A 47 -7.96 6.50 11.70
C THR A 47 -7.21 5.39 10.97
N GLU A 48 -7.50 5.18 9.68
CA GLU A 48 -6.89 4.11 8.90
C GLU A 48 -5.41 4.38 8.63
N LEU A 49 -4.64 3.31 8.56
CA LEU A 49 -3.25 3.37 8.14
C LEU A 49 -3.16 3.00 6.66
N TYR A 50 -2.26 3.65 5.95
CA TYR A 50 -1.99 3.37 4.55
C TYR A 50 -0.58 2.81 4.44
N SER A 51 -0.48 1.53 4.06
CA SER A 51 0.79 0.89 3.74
C SER A 51 1.01 1.05 2.24
N VAL A 52 2.05 1.78 1.86
CA VAL A 52 2.28 2.15 0.45
C VAL A 52 3.56 1.49 -0.05
N GLN A 53 3.51 0.95 -1.26
CA GLN A 53 4.69 0.40 -1.92
C GLN A 53 4.93 1.17 -3.21
N VAL A 54 6.15 1.67 -3.38
CA VAL A 54 6.58 2.36 -4.59
C VAL A 54 7.61 1.47 -5.29
N TYR A 55 7.25 0.97 -6.46
CA TYR A 55 8.08 0.06 -7.22
C TYR A 55 8.71 0.77 -8.41
N HIS A 56 9.94 0.37 -8.73
CA HIS A 56 10.56 0.76 -9.99
C HIS A 56 9.74 0.19 -11.15
N GLN A 57 9.66 0.92 -12.27
CA GLN A 57 8.82 0.53 -13.41
C GLN A 57 9.10 -0.87 -13.98
N LEU A 58 10.31 -1.39 -13.78
CA LEU A 58 10.69 -2.72 -14.26
C LEU A 58 10.55 -3.82 -13.21
N TYR A 59 10.07 -3.48 -12.02
CA TYR A 59 10.00 -4.43 -10.90
C TYR A 59 9.23 -5.70 -11.26
N PHE A 60 8.05 -5.56 -11.86
CA PHE A 60 7.20 -6.71 -12.20
C PHE A 60 7.56 -7.36 -13.53
N THR A 61 8.36 -6.70 -14.37
CA THR A 61 8.79 -7.26 -15.65
C THR A 61 9.86 -8.33 -15.47
N ASN A 62 10.82 -8.06 -14.58
CA ASN A 62 11.91 -8.98 -14.27
C ASN A 62 11.91 -9.26 -12.78
N PHE A 63 10.83 -9.89 -12.31
CA PHE A 63 10.64 -10.09 -10.88
C PHE A 63 11.80 -10.86 -10.26
N ASN A 64 12.36 -10.28 -9.18
CA ASN A 64 13.44 -10.88 -8.40
C ASN A 64 13.20 -10.50 -6.94
N PRO A 65 13.12 -11.47 -6.01
CA PRO A 65 12.87 -11.17 -4.59
C PRO A 65 13.94 -10.29 -3.93
N ASN A 66 15.11 -10.15 -4.54
CA ASN A 66 16.18 -9.28 -4.04
C ASN A 66 16.07 -7.83 -4.55
N THR A 67 15.15 -7.54 -5.47
CA THR A 67 14.96 -6.19 -5.99
C THR A 67 14.32 -5.32 -4.92
N GLU A 68 14.94 -4.15 -4.67
CA GLU A 68 14.46 -3.22 -3.67
C GLU A 68 13.25 -2.44 -4.14
N PHE A 69 12.39 -2.12 -3.20
CA PHE A 69 11.29 -1.20 -3.37
C PHE A 69 11.17 -0.33 -2.11
N GLU A 70 10.43 0.76 -2.24
CA GLU A 70 10.20 1.68 -1.12
C GLU A 70 8.87 1.34 -0.47
N LYS A 71 8.88 1.18 0.85
CA LYS A 71 7.66 0.91 1.60
C LYS A 71 7.42 1.98 2.64
N TRP A 72 6.17 2.42 2.74
CA TRP A 72 5.73 3.46 3.65
C TRP A 72 4.67 2.93 4.60
N VAL A 73 4.67 3.46 5.83
CA VAL A 73 3.53 3.39 6.75
C VAL A 73 3.10 4.83 7.00
N THR A 74 1.85 5.13 6.70
CA THR A 74 1.37 6.52 6.66
C THR A 74 -0.05 6.67 7.19
N ILE A 75 -0.41 7.93 7.41
CA ILE A 75 -1.76 8.38 7.75
C ILE A 75 -2.15 9.48 6.76
N GLU A 76 -3.39 9.49 6.34
CA GLU A 76 -3.91 10.56 5.49
C GLU A 76 -4.10 11.84 6.31
N VAL A 77 -3.66 12.97 5.73
CA VAL A 77 -3.73 14.29 6.36
C VAL A 77 -4.43 15.28 5.44
N MET A 78 -4.94 16.36 6.03
CA MET A 78 -5.60 17.43 5.29
C MET A 78 -4.63 18.24 4.46
N ASP A 79 -3.42 18.47 5.01
CA ASP A 79 -2.37 19.28 4.37
C ASP A 79 -1.03 18.92 4.98
N PHE A 80 0.04 19.55 4.48
CA PHE A 80 1.40 19.32 4.96
C PHE A 80 1.95 20.44 5.86
N ASP A 81 1.06 21.20 6.49
CA ASP A 81 1.46 22.36 7.28
C ASP A 81 2.11 21.96 8.62
N ALA A 82 1.82 20.76 9.12
CA ALA A 82 2.29 20.31 10.44
C ALA A 82 2.85 18.89 10.39
N VAL A 83 3.92 18.70 9.60
CA VAL A 83 4.57 17.38 9.48
C VAL A 83 5.53 17.19 10.64
N PRO A 84 5.42 16.07 11.41
CA PRO A 84 6.41 15.76 12.46
C PRO A 84 7.83 15.67 11.90
N ASN A 85 8.81 16.10 12.69
CA ASN A 85 10.20 16.26 12.23
C ASN A 85 10.83 15.01 11.62
N GLU A 86 10.49 13.84 12.12
CA GLU A 86 11.11 12.59 11.65
C GLU A 86 10.28 11.88 10.60
N MET A 87 9.21 12.51 10.13
CA MET A 87 8.33 11.95 9.11
C MET A 87 8.49 12.64 7.78
N GLU A 88 8.06 11.95 6.74
CA GLU A 88 8.13 12.43 5.37
C GLU A 88 6.72 12.44 4.77
N THR A 89 6.58 13.06 3.62
CA THR A 89 5.31 13.21 2.93
C THR A 89 5.31 12.45 1.62
N ILE A 90 4.14 11.95 1.24
CA ILE A 90 3.93 11.37 -0.08
C ILE A 90 2.52 11.72 -0.55
N ILE A 91 2.39 12.00 -1.83
CA ILE A 91 1.09 12.23 -2.46
C ILE A 91 0.72 10.96 -3.23
N LEU A 92 -0.41 10.36 -2.87
CA LEU A 92 -0.99 9.30 -3.68
C LEU A 92 -1.67 9.95 -4.87
N ILE A 93 -1.10 9.74 -6.03
CA ILE A 93 -1.64 10.26 -7.29
C ILE A 93 -2.95 9.55 -7.58
N GLY A 94 -3.98 10.31 -7.89
CA GLY A 94 -5.28 9.76 -8.22
C GLY A 94 -5.27 8.94 -9.52
N GLY A 95 -6.33 8.20 -9.73
CA GLY A 95 -6.50 7.39 -10.92
C GLY A 95 -7.27 6.11 -10.65
N LEU A 96 -7.25 5.21 -11.63
CA LEU A 96 -8.01 3.98 -11.60
C LEU A 96 -7.30 2.91 -10.79
N TYR A 97 -8.04 2.25 -9.91
CA TYR A 97 -7.52 1.17 -9.05
C TYR A 97 -8.48 -0.02 -9.06
N ALA A 98 -7.90 -1.22 -8.97
CA ALA A 98 -8.64 -2.43 -8.63
C ALA A 98 -8.47 -2.67 -7.14
N VAL A 99 -9.58 -2.84 -6.42
CA VAL A 99 -9.59 -2.96 -4.96
C VAL A 99 -10.03 -4.36 -4.58
N PHE A 100 -9.15 -5.08 -3.90
CA PHE A 100 -9.40 -6.45 -3.44
C PHE A 100 -9.51 -6.46 -1.92
N LEU A 101 -10.49 -7.22 -1.41
CA LEU A 101 -10.57 -7.44 0.03
C LEU A 101 -9.77 -8.70 0.37
N HIS A 102 -8.71 -8.54 1.16
CA HIS A 102 -7.92 -9.66 1.67
C HIS A 102 -8.45 -10.04 3.04
N LYS A 103 -8.94 -11.26 3.16
CA LYS A 103 -9.38 -11.84 4.43
C LYS A 103 -8.36 -12.88 4.85
N GLY A 104 -7.75 -12.68 6.03
CA GLY A 104 -6.73 -13.54 6.55
C GLY A 104 -5.50 -12.76 6.99
N SER A 105 -4.48 -13.47 7.43
CA SER A 105 -3.23 -12.86 7.89
C SER A 105 -2.56 -12.06 6.78
N ASN A 106 -1.94 -10.95 7.16
CA ASN A 106 -1.12 -10.16 6.24
C ASN A 106 0.13 -10.92 5.75
N THR A 107 0.49 -12.02 6.41
CA THR A 107 1.59 -12.88 5.98
C THR A 107 1.16 -13.90 4.92
N ASP A 108 -0.15 -14.06 4.70
CA ASP A 108 -0.69 -14.94 3.67
C ASP A 108 -0.73 -14.19 2.34
N ASN A 109 0.05 -14.62 1.38
CA ASN A 109 0.20 -13.93 0.09
C ASN A 109 -0.75 -14.45 -1.00
N LYS A 110 -1.74 -15.27 -0.65
CA LYS A 110 -2.64 -15.88 -1.65
C LYS A 110 -3.39 -14.86 -2.50
N THR A 111 -3.82 -13.75 -1.90
CA THR A 111 -4.53 -12.69 -2.63
C THR A 111 -3.61 -12.00 -3.63
N PHE A 112 -2.38 -11.68 -3.22
CA PHE A 112 -1.39 -11.10 -4.13
C PHE A 112 -1.06 -12.04 -5.29
N GLN A 113 -0.88 -13.32 -5.00
CA GLN A 113 -0.63 -14.32 -6.04
C GLN A 113 -1.80 -14.36 -7.03
N TYR A 114 -3.01 -14.40 -6.53
CA TYR A 114 -4.21 -14.41 -7.38
C TYR A 114 -4.27 -13.17 -8.27
N ILE A 115 -4.02 -12.00 -7.73
CA ILE A 115 -4.06 -10.73 -8.48
C ILE A 115 -3.11 -10.78 -9.67
N PHE A 116 -1.86 -11.10 -9.44
CA PHE A 116 -0.81 -10.98 -10.46
C PHE A 116 -0.71 -12.19 -11.38
N THR A 117 -1.10 -13.38 -10.92
CA THR A 117 -1.01 -14.60 -11.75
C THR A 117 -2.31 -14.94 -12.46
N THR A 118 -3.44 -14.50 -11.96
CA THR A 118 -4.75 -14.91 -12.47
C THR A 118 -5.63 -13.73 -12.90
N TRP A 119 -5.90 -12.82 -11.96
CA TRP A 119 -6.87 -11.76 -12.27
C TRP A 119 -6.34 -10.77 -13.31
N LEU A 120 -5.18 -10.19 -13.07
CA LEU A 120 -4.64 -9.13 -13.93
C LEU A 120 -4.40 -9.62 -15.36
N PRO A 121 -3.75 -10.78 -15.59
CA PRO A 121 -3.53 -11.26 -16.95
C PRO A 121 -4.82 -11.54 -17.73
N ASN A 122 -5.90 -11.92 -17.04
CA ASN A 122 -7.18 -12.23 -17.67
C ASN A 122 -8.14 -11.04 -17.70
N SER A 123 -7.75 -9.90 -17.17
CA SER A 123 -8.58 -8.69 -17.11
C SER A 123 -8.42 -7.82 -18.35
N ASP A 124 -9.27 -6.80 -18.45
CA ASP A 124 -9.17 -5.77 -19.48
C ASP A 124 -8.17 -4.66 -19.11
N TYR A 125 -7.33 -4.90 -18.08
CA TYR A 125 -6.44 -3.90 -17.54
C TYR A 125 -4.99 -4.32 -17.58
N LEU A 126 -4.11 -3.31 -17.55
CA LEU A 126 -2.68 -3.45 -17.34
C LEU A 126 -2.31 -2.80 -16.02
N LEU A 127 -1.20 -3.22 -15.44
CA LEU A 127 -0.64 -2.57 -14.26
C LEU A 127 -0.15 -1.17 -14.63
N ASP A 128 -0.54 -0.16 -13.86
CA ASP A 128 -0.05 1.20 -14.07
C ASP A 128 1.16 1.48 -13.16
N GLU A 129 1.91 2.52 -13.50
CA GLU A 129 3.15 2.88 -12.80
C GLU A 129 2.89 3.89 -11.69
N ARG A 130 1.95 3.60 -10.83
CA ARG A 130 1.62 4.43 -9.66
C ARG A 130 1.82 3.61 -8.39
N PRO A 131 1.91 4.23 -7.22
CA PRO A 131 2.05 3.45 -5.99
C PRO A 131 0.91 2.46 -5.77
N HIS A 132 1.27 1.29 -5.25
CA HIS A 132 0.32 0.31 -4.73
C HIS A 132 0.12 0.62 -3.25
N PHE A 133 -1.04 0.28 -2.71
CA PHE A 133 -1.20 0.47 -1.26
C PHE A 133 -2.27 -0.45 -0.69
N GLU A 134 -2.20 -0.65 0.62
CA GLU A 134 -3.23 -1.33 1.40
C GLU A 134 -3.80 -0.34 2.42
N ILE A 135 -5.11 -0.42 2.64
CA ILE A 135 -5.79 0.32 3.70
C ILE A 135 -6.01 -0.62 4.87
N LEU A 136 -5.45 -0.27 6.02
CA LEU A 136 -5.49 -1.05 7.24
C LEU A 136 -6.47 -0.37 8.20
N GLY A 137 -7.72 -0.81 8.17
CA GLY A 137 -8.81 -0.25 8.97
C GLY A 137 -9.02 -1.00 10.29
N GLU A 138 -10.21 -0.88 10.83
CA GLU A 138 -10.56 -1.46 12.13
C GLU A 138 -10.46 -2.99 12.17
N LYS A 139 -10.65 -3.65 11.05
CA LYS A 139 -10.60 -5.11 10.97
C LYS A 139 -9.20 -5.66 10.72
N TYR A 140 -8.21 -4.80 10.57
CA TYR A 140 -6.84 -5.24 10.40
C TYR A 140 -6.24 -5.67 11.73
N LYS A 141 -5.68 -6.90 11.74
CA LYS A 141 -5.02 -7.48 12.92
C LYS A 141 -3.74 -8.14 12.45
N ASN A 142 -2.60 -7.55 12.80
CA ASN A 142 -1.30 -8.04 12.35
C ASN A 142 -1.08 -9.51 12.69
N GLY A 143 -0.85 -10.34 11.67
CA GLY A 143 -0.56 -11.77 11.82
C GLY A 143 -1.75 -12.66 12.15
N GLU A 144 -2.95 -12.11 12.32
CA GLU A 144 -4.13 -12.87 12.71
C GLU A 144 -4.91 -13.40 11.51
N SER A 145 -5.46 -14.61 11.66
CA SER A 145 -6.21 -15.25 10.57
C SER A 145 -7.56 -14.61 10.27
N ASP A 146 -8.11 -13.83 11.21
CA ASP A 146 -9.37 -13.12 11.04
C ASP A 146 -9.19 -11.64 10.65
N SER A 147 -7.99 -11.25 10.25
CA SER A 147 -7.70 -9.90 9.79
C SER A 147 -8.33 -9.64 8.43
N GLU A 148 -8.69 -8.38 8.18
CA GLU A 148 -9.16 -7.92 6.87
C GLU A 148 -8.47 -6.62 6.50
N GLU A 149 -8.09 -6.50 5.24
CA GLU A 149 -7.50 -5.27 4.70
C GLU A 149 -7.89 -5.11 3.23
N GLU A 150 -7.84 -3.88 2.74
CA GLU A 150 -8.06 -3.62 1.32
C GLU A 150 -6.72 -3.48 0.60
N ILE A 151 -6.60 -4.14 -0.55
CA ILE A 151 -5.43 -4.07 -1.40
C ILE A 151 -5.79 -3.27 -2.65
N TRP A 152 -5.10 -2.16 -2.86
CA TRP A 152 -5.35 -1.24 -3.98
C TRP A 152 -4.23 -1.36 -4.99
N ILE A 153 -4.55 -1.84 -6.20
CA ILE A 153 -3.61 -2.06 -7.30
C ILE A 153 -3.88 -1.03 -8.39
N PRO A 154 -2.87 -0.22 -8.77
CA PRO A 154 -3.06 0.78 -9.82
C PRO A 154 -3.18 0.10 -11.18
N ILE A 155 -4.22 0.46 -11.92
CA ILE A 155 -4.52 -0.15 -13.21
C ILE A 155 -4.78 0.92 -14.26
N LYS A 156 -4.61 0.52 -15.52
CA LYS A 156 -5.00 1.32 -16.69
C LYS A 156 -5.62 0.39 -17.72
N ARG A 157 -6.49 0.94 -18.55
CA ARG A 157 -7.18 0.13 -19.56
C ARG A 157 -6.19 -0.32 -20.63
N LYS A 158 -6.41 -1.53 -21.13
CA LYS A 158 -5.71 -2.00 -22.33
C LYS A 158 -6.17 -1.14 -23.51
N VAL A 159 -5.23 -0.85 -24.40
CA VAL A 159 -5.50 -0.02 -25.58
C VAL A 159 -5.92 -0.91 -26.74
#